data_bf907b8ce9d0840c5c34b335fbd04941
#
_entry.id   bf907b8ce9d0840c5c34b335fbd04941
#
_cell.length_a   1.000
_cell.length_b   1.000
_cell.length_c   1.000
_cell.angle_alpha   90.00
_cell.angle_beta   90.00
_cell.angle_gamma   90.00
#
_symmetry.space_group_name_H-M   'P 1'
#
loop_
_entity.id
_entity.type
_entity.pdbx_description
1 polymer ?
#
loop_
_entity_poly.entity_id
_entity_poly.type
_entity_poly.pdbx_seq_one_letter_code
_entity_poly.pdbx_strand_id
1 'polypeptide(L)'
;MNSAATPLELRRAIRSGEHTGNTSGMAAGFVQCNVVILPAENAGDFLRFCQLNPKPCPLIAVGDAGAAALPELGDIDIRTDVPRYRVFRQGKMTEELTDITALWRDDLVSFALGCSFSFEEALLADGLEVRNVTQGLNVPMYQTDIDCAEAGPFSGKMVVSMRPFNASDAIRAIQICTGFPAVHGAPIHLGDPRLIGIEDLERPDYGDAVPINETEIPLFWACGVTPQVALTAARLPFAITHSPGCMLITDVRNSQLAVL
;
A
#
# COMPACT_ATOMS: atom_id res chain seq x y z
N MET A 1 16.01 -11.21 -9.73
CA MET A 1 17.03 -10.64 -8.82
C MET A 1 17.15 -11.53 -7.60
N ASN A 2 18.34 -11.56 -7.01
CA ASN A 2 18.65 -12.48 -5.91
C ASN A 2 17.85 -12.07 -4.64
N SER A 3 17.21 -13.00 -3.95
CA SER A 3 16.45 -12.76 -2.70
C SER A 3 17.31 -12.22 -1.53
N ALA A 4 18.60 -12.07 -1.74
CA ALA A 4 19.58 -11.57 -0.78
C ALA A 4 20.00 -10.10 -1.00
N ALA A 5 19.43 -9.38 -1.98
CA ALA A 5 19.79 -7.98 -2.23
C ALA A 5 19.30 -7.07 -1.09
N THR A 6 20.15 -6.15 -0.66
CA THR A 6 19.82 -5.16 0.36
C THR A 6 18.84 -4.10 -0.19
N PRO A 7 18.05 -3.41 0.67
CA PRO A 7 17.19 -2.33 0.23
C PRO A 7 17.93 -1.26 -0.60
N LEU A 8 19.14 -0.89 -0.20
CA LEU A 8 19.96 0.10 -0.92
C LEU A 8 20.37 -0.40 -2.32
N GLU A 9 20.76 -1.67 -2.46
CA GLU A 9 21.09 -2.25 -3.77
C GLU A 9 19.86 -2.27 -4.69
N LEU A 10 18.70 -2.60 -4.16
CA LEU A 10 17.44 -2.59 -4.91
C LEU A 10 17.08 -1.17 -5.34
N ARG A 11 17.15 -0.17 -4.45
CA ARG A 11 16.93 1.24 -4.82
C ARG A 11 17.92 1.72 -5.87
N ARG A 12 19.20 1.32 -5.81
CA ARG A 12 20.18 1.64 -6.87
C ARG A 12 19.81 1.04 -8.22
N ALA A 13 19.33 -0.20 -8.26
CA ALA A 13 18.86 -0.84 -9.48
C ALA A 13 17.59 -0.14 -10.02
N ILE A 14 16.74 0.39 -9.15
CA ILE A 14 15.57 1.21 -9.53
C ILE A 14 16.03 2.54 -10.11
N ARG A 15 16.91 3.28 -9.42
CA ARG A 15 17.49 4.57 -9.88
C ARG A 15 18.18 4.46 -11.24
N SER A 16 18.86 3.33 -11.50
CA SER A 16 19.53 3.08 -12.79
C SER A 16 18.58 2.63 -13.92
N GLY A 17 17.31 2.35 -13.59
CA GLY A 17 16.34 1.81 -14.55
C GLY A 17 16.51 0.32 -14.85
N GLU A 18 17.40 -0.39 -14.15
CA GLU A 18 17.57 -1.85 -14.27
C GLU A 18 16.35 -2.61 -13.73
N HIS A 19 15.63 -2.02 -12.76
CA HIS A 19 14.40 -2.56 -12.23
C HIS A 19 13.27 -1.53 -12.30
N THR A 20 12.25 -1.81 -13.11
CA THR A 20 11.08 -0.93 -13.32
C THR A 20 9.75 -1.66 -13.06
N GLY A 21 9.81 -2.82 -12.40
CA GLY A 21 8.67 -3.71 -12.19
C GLY A 21 8.18 -3.78 -10.74
N ASN A 22 7.39 -4.80 -10.49
CA ASN A 22 6.82 -5.11 -9.17
C ASN A 22 7.93 -5.40 -8.14
N THR A 23 7.77 -4.88 -6.92
CA THR A 23 8.69 -5.07 -5.80
C THR A 23 8.23 -6.13 -4.79
N SER A 24 7.10 -6.81 -5.04
CA SER A 24 6.60 -7.89 -4.18
C SER A 24 7.64 -8.99 -4.01
N GLY A 25 7.85 -9.44 -2.78
CA GLY A 25 8.85 -10.45 -2.44
C GLY A 25 10.31 -9.96 -2.48
N MET A 26 10.55 -8.69 -2.78
CA MET A 26 11.88 -8.07 -2.69
C MET A 26 12.12 -7.50 -1.29
N ALA A 27 13.41 -7.36 -0.90
CA ALA A 27 13.81 -6.81 0.40
C ALA A 27 13.07 -7.45 1.58
N ALA A 28 13.07 -8.78 1.66
CA ALA A 28 12.47 -9.50 2.78
C ALA A 28 12.94 -8.95 4.13
N GLY A 29 12.01 -8.75 5.06
CA GLY A 29 12.28 -8.15 6.38
C GLY A 29 12.23 -6.63 6.43
N PHE A 30 12.03 -5.95 5.29
CA PHE A 30 11.99 -4.49 5.24
C PHE A 30 10.63 -3.96 4.80
N VAL A 31 10.28 -2.81 5.35
CA VAL A 31 9.03 -2.10 5.03
C VAL A 31 9.05 -1.61 3.58
N GLN A 32 7.97 -1.86 2.87
CA GLN A 32 7.69 -1.26 1.58
C GLN A 32 6.49 -0.33 1.71
N CYS A 33 6.58 0.86 1.12
CA CYS A 33 5.55 1.89 1.28
C CYS A 33 4.80 2.17 -0.03
N ASN A 34 3.50 2.42 0.12
CA ASN A 34 2.72 3.16 -0.86
C ASN A 34 3.18 4.62 -0.84
N VAL A 35 3.25 5.26 -2.00
CA VAL A 35 3.69 6.66 -2.12
C VAL A 35 2.56 7.53 -2.68
N VAL A 36 2.38 8.68 -2.03
CA VAL A 36 1.52 9.77 -2.50
C VAL A 36 2.32 11.06 -2.42
N ILE A 37 2.30 11.87 -3.48
CA ILE A 37 2.98 13.16 -3.55
C ILE A 37 1.97 14.21 -4.01
N LEU A 38 1.83 15.27 -3.22
CA LEU A 38 0.81 16.31 -3.40
C LEU A 38 1.40 17.71 -3.26
N PRO A 39 0.80 18.73 -3.89
CA PRO A 39 1.08 20.12 -3.55
C PRO A 39 0.81 20.41 -2.05
N ALA A 40 1.62 21.25 -1.44
CA ALA A 40 1.54 21.61 -0.03
C ALA A 40 0.17 22.17 0.38
N GLU A 41 -0.52 22.85 -0.52
CA GLU A 41 -1.88 23.35 -0.30
C GLU A 41 -2.90 22.23 0.03
N ASN A 42 -2.66 21.00 -0.45
CA ASN A 42 -3.54 19.84 -0.22
C ASN A 42 -2.98 18.88 0.85
N ALA A 43 -1.71 19.05 1.24
CA ALA A 43 -1.01 18.10 2.10
C ALA A 43 -1.61 18.03 3.52
N GLY A 44 -2.05 19.15 4.09
CA GLY A 44 -2.68 19.20 5.41
C GLY A 44 -4.00 18.42 5.48
N ASP A 45 -4.86 18.57 4.47
CA ASP A 45 -6.10 17.82 4.37
C ASP A 45 -5.84 16.32 4.14
N PHE A 46 -4.86 15.97 3.32
CA PHE A 46 -4.50 14.57 3.11
C PHE A 46 -3.92 13.93 4.37
N LEU A 47 -3.07 14.64 5.11
CA LEU A 47 -2.57 14.20 6.41
C LEU A 47 -3.73 13.91 7.37
N ARG A 48 -4.70 14.82 7.44
CA ARG A 48 -5.91 14.65 8.26
C ARG A 48 -6.74 13.45 7.79
N PHE A 49 -6.88 13.26 6.48
CA PHE A 49 -7.55 12.08 5.91
C PHE A 49 -6.87 10.79 6.36
N CYS A 50 -5.53 10.70 6.31
CA CYS A 50 -4.78 9.55 6.79
C CYS A 50 -4.99 9.30 8.29
N GLN A 51 -4.97 10.37 9.11
CA GLN A 51 -5.19 10.26 10.56
C GLN A 51 -6.60 9.79 10.93
N LEU A 52 -7.62 10.21 10.18
CA LEU A 52 -9.01 9.80 10.39
C LEU A 52 -9.27 8.36 9.88
N ASN A 53 -8.44 7.87 8.94
CA ASN A 53 -8.55 6.57 8.31
C ASN A 53 -7.26 5.74 8.48
N PRO A 54 -6.80 5.48 9.73
CA PRO A 54 -5.45 4.93 9.95
C PRO A 54 -5.28 3.50 9.42
N LYS A 55 -6.35 2.71 9.30
CA LYS A 55 -6.26 1.35 8.76
C LYS A 55 -6.00 1.33 7.25
N PRO A 56 -6.77 2.00 6.37
CA PRO A 56 -6.47 2.04 4.94
C PRO A 56 -5.30 2.95 4.59
N CYS A 57 -4.98 3.96 5.43
CA CYS A 57 -3.95 4.95 5.19
C CYS A 57 -2.91 5.00 6.34
N PRO A 58 -2.22 3.89 6.65
CA PRO A 58 -1.29 3.85 7.77
C PRO A 58 -0.04 4.68 7.44
N LEU A 59 0.06 5.85 8.05
CA LEU A 59 1.13 6.80 7.78
C LEU A 59 2.45 6.35 8.42
N ILE A 60 3.51 6.23 7.62
CA ILE A 60 4.86 5.86 8.06
C ILE A 60 5.75 7.11 8.11
N ALA A 61 5.75 7.93 7.06
CA ALA A 61 6.54 9.14 7.00
C ALA A 61 5.86 10.22 6.14
N VAL A 62 6.22 11.49 6.42
CA VAL A 62 5.83 12.66 5.64
C VAL A 62 7.07 13.52 5.42
N GLY A 63 7.39 13.81 4.16
CA GLY A 63 8.49 14.70 3.81
C GLY A 63 8.10 16.17 3.95
N ASP A 64 9.09 17.03 4.14
CA ASP A 64 8.91 18.48 4.07
C ASP A 64 8.62 18.91 2.61
N ALA A 65 7.97 20.07 2.45
CA ALA A 65 7.69 20.62 1.12
C ALA A 65 8.99 20.84 0.33
N GLY A 66 9.04 20.33 -0.89
CA GLY A 66 10.20 20.38 -1.79
C GLY A 66 11.31 19.37 -1.46
N ALA A 67 11.28 18.72 -0.31
CA ALA A 67 12.28 17.72 0.05
C ALA A 67 12.09 16.42 -0.75
N ALA A 68 13.14 16.00 -1.45
CA ALA A 68 13.16 14.72 -2.16
C ALA A 68 13.62 13.55 -1.27
N ALA A 69 14.23 13.85 -0.12
CA ALA A 69 14.73 12.86 0.82
C ALA A 69 13.67 12.52 1.88
N LEU A 70 13.69 11.27 2.33
CA LEU A 70 12.92 10.76 3.48
C LEU A 70 13.92 10.08 4.44
N PRO A 71 14.72 10.84 5.21
CA PRO A 71 15.87 10.32 5.96
C PRO A 71 15.46 9.29 7.02
N GLU A 72 14.26 9.36 7.58
CA GLU A 72 13.72 8.40 8.53
C GLU A 72 13.46 7.01 7.91
N LEU A 73 13.38 6.93 6.59
CA LEU A 73 13.17 5.68 5.86
C LEU A 73 14.47 5.12 5.23
N GLY A 74 15.55 5.89 5.22
CA GLY A 74 16.86 5.52 4.68
C GLY A 74 17.44 6.52 3.67
N ASP A 75 18.45 6.08 2.91
CA ASP A 75 19.02 6.85 1.78
C ASP A 75 18.05 6.83 0.58
N ILE A 76 17.01 7.67 0.67
CA ILE A 76 15.93 7.71 -0.31
C ILE A 76 15.96 9.04 -1.09
N ASP A 77 15.84 8.92 -2.41
CA ASP A 77 15.40 9.98 -3.30
C ASP A 77 14.03 9.59 -3.87
N ILE A 78 12.97 10.20 -3.34
CA ILE A 78 11.59 9.85 -3.70
C ILE A 78 11.28 10.10 -5.19
N ARG A 79 12.14 10.82 -5.92
CA ARG A 79 11.96 11.13 -7.34
C ARG A 79 12.34 9.97 -8.26
N THR A 80 13.18 9.03 -7.75
CA THR A 80 13.79 7.97 -8.56
C THR A 80 13.76 6.58 -7.91
N ASP A 81 13.40 6.46 -6.62
CA ASP A 81 13.47 5.21 -5.84
C ASP A 81 12.19 4.37 -5.86
N VAL A 82 11.18 4.80 -6.58
CA VAL A 82 9.99 4.03 -6.88
C VAL A 82 10.07 3.53 -8.32
N PRO A 83 9.91 2.23 -8.58
CA PRO A 83 10.12 1.68 -9.93
C PRO A 83 9.24 2.32 -10.99
N ARG A 84 8.02 2.74 -10.58
CA ARG A 84 7.06 3.34 -11.49
C ARG A 84 6.08 4.25 -10.76
N TYR A 85 5.88 5.45 -11.29
CA TYR A 85 4.97 6.48 -10.78
C TYR A 85 3.79 6.66 -11.73
N ARG A 86 2.64 7.02 -11.18
CA ARG A 86 1.46 7.49 -11.90
C ARG A 86 1.24 8.97 -11.62
N VAL A 87 1.19 9.77 -12.66
CA VAL A 87 0.89 11.21 -12.59
C VAL A 87 -0.60 11.43 -12.85
N PHE A 88 -1.23 12.17 -11.97
CA PHE A 88 -2.64 12.53 -12.06
C PHE A 88 -2.79 14.04 -12.29
N ARG A 89 -3.70 14.40 -13.19
CA ARG A 89 -4.14 15.78 -13.41
C ARG A 89 -5.66 15.83 -13.42
N GLN A 90 -6.24 16.68 -12.58
CA GLN A 90 -7.70 16.78 -12.40
C GLN A 90 -8.37 15.40 -12.10
N GLY A 91 -7.71 14.59 -11.26
CA GLY A 91 -8.16 13.26 -10.87
C GLY A 91 -8.01 12.16 -11.94
N LYS A 92 -7.44 12.46 -13.10
CA LYS A 92 -7.20 11.48 -14.18
C LYS A 92 -5.72 11.15 -14.28
N MET A 93 -5.40 9.87 -14.38
CA MET A 93 -4.05 9.41 -14.70
C MET A 93 -3.69 9.86 -16.12
N THR A 94 -2.59 10.57 -16.26
CA THR A 94 -2.11 11.13 -17.53
C THR A 94 -0.81 10.52 -18.03
N GLU A 95 0.06 10.09 -17.10
CA GLU A 95 1.39 9.59 -17.43
C GLU A 95 1.80 8.49 -16.46
N GLU A 96 2.62 7.56 -16.92
CA GLU A 96 3.34 6.60 -16.09
C GLU A 96 4.84 6.74 -16.37
N LEU A 97 5.64 7.01 -15.32
CA LEU A 97 7.04 7.39 -15.41
C LEU A 97 7.89 6.56 -14.45
N THR A 98 9.17 6.40 -14.76
CA THR A 98 10.18 5.78 -13.85
C THR A 98 11.01 6.81 -13.11
N ASP A 99 10.96 8.07 -13.52
CA ASP A 99 11.67 9.21 -12.94
C ASP A 99 10.76 10.45 -13.01
N ILE A 100 10.56 11.11 -11.87
CA ILE A 100 9.72 12.30 -11.75
C ILE A 100 10.52 13.57 -11.44
N THR A 101 11.85 13.54 -11.60
CA THR A 101 12.74 14.69 -11.33
C THR A 101 12.33 15.93 -12.13
N ALA A 102 11.91 15.74 -13.39
CA ALA A 102 11.46 16.84 -14.25
C ALA A 102 10.11 17.47 -13.81
N LEU A 103 9.33 16.75 -12.99
CA LEU A 103 8.05 17.22 -12.45
C LEU A 103 8.19 17.75 -11.02
N TRP A 104 9.38 17.64 -10.43
CA TRP A 104 9.61 18.01 -9.03
C TRP A 104 9.51 19.53 -8.85
N ARG A 105 8.85 19.95 -7.77
CA ARG A 105 8.64 21.35 -7.41
C ARG A 105 8.85 21.54 -5.90
N ASP A 106 9.20 22.75 -5.50
CA ASP A 106 9.47 23.11 -4.10
C ASP A 106 8.22 23.09 -3.21
N ASP A 107 7.03 22.96 -3.81
CA ASP A 107 5.75 22.84 -3.09
C ASP A 107 5.25 21.41 -2.93
N LEU A 108 5.98 20.39 -3.40
CA LEU A 108 5.54 19.00 -3.30
C LEU A 108 5.87 18.39 -1.94
N VAL A 109 4.87 17.74 -1.34
CA VAL A 109 4.97 16.99 -0.08
C VAL A 109 4.76 15.51 -0.37
N SER A 110 5.70 14.68 0.11
CA SER A 110 5.65 13.23 -0.05
C SER A 110 5.08 12.55 1.19
N PHE A 111 4.23 11.56 0.97
CA PHE A 111 3.67 10.69 2.00
C PHE A 111 4.08 9.25 1.70
N ALA A 112 4.67 8.57 2.69
CA ALA A 112 4.92 7.14 2.66
C ALA A 112 3.91 6.44 3.57
N LEU A 113 3.11 5.54 3.00
CA LEU A 113 2.05 4.81 3.70
C LEU A 113 2.42 3.33 3.76
N GLY A 114 2.11 2.65 4.86
CA GLY A 114 2.37 1.24 5.04
C GLY A 114 1.63 0.36 4.03
N CYS A 115 2.17 -0.84 3.82
CA CYS A 115 1.61 -1.83 2.90
C CYS A 115 1.48 -3.20 3.57
N SER A 116 0.54 -4.01 3.10
CA SER A 116 0.27 -5.36 3.59
C SER A 116 1.48 -6.32 3.49
N PHE A 117 2.46 -6.02 2.63
CA PHE A 117 3.66 -6.85 2.47
C PHE A 117 4.40 -7.07 3.81
N SER A 118 4.36 -6.09 4.72
CA SER A 118 5.00 -6.22 6.03
C SER A 118 4.32 -7.25 6.94
N PHE A 119 2.99 -7.34 6.97
CA PHE A 119 2.32 -8.38 7.77
C PHE A 119 2.23 -9.71 7.02
N GLU A 120 2.19 -9.72 5.68
CA GLU A 120 2.23 -10.95 4.88
C GLU A 120 3.49 -11.76 5.17
N GLU A 121 4.64 -11.08 5.29
CA GLU A 121 5.88 -11.73 5.71
C GLU A 121 5.75 -12.41 7.08
N ALA A 122 5.11 -11.74 8.04
CA ALA A 122 4.89 -12.31 9.37
C ALA A 122 3.95 -13.53 9.33
N LEU A 123 2.92 -13.51 8.47
CA LEU A 123 2.04 -14.66 8.24
C LEU A 123 2.81 -15.86 7.67
N LEU A 124 3.61 -15.62 6.62
CA LEU A 124 4.45 -16.64 5.98
C LEU A 124 5.50 -17.20 6.95
N ALA A 125 6.12 -16.35 7.77
CA ALA A 125 7.11 -16.77 8.77
C ALA A 125 6.50 -17.66 9.87
N ASP A 126 5.22 -17.47 10.19
CA ASP A 126 4.46 -18.31 11.11
C ASP A 126 3.90 -19.60 10.45
N GLY A 127 4.17 -19.79 9.14
CA GLY A 127 3.77 -20.96 8.37
C GLY A 127 2.35 -20.91 7.79
N LEU A 128 1.67 -19.75 7.81
CA LEU A 128 0.38 -19.58 7.18
C LEU A 128 0.54 -19.40 5.66
N GLU A 129 -0.34 -20.04 4.90
CA GLU A 129 -0.38 -19.84 3.45
C GLU A 129 -0.98 -18.46 3.12
N VAL A 130 -0.24 -17.63 2.39
CA VAL A 130 -0.75 -16.42 1.75
C VAL A 130 -0.95 -16.73 0.26
N ARG A 131 -2.17 -17.09 -0.12
CA ARG A 131 -2.47 -17.74 -1.39
C ARG A 131 -2.07 -16.95 -2.62
N ASN A 132 -2.27 -15.64 -2.64
CA ASN A 132 -1.80 -14.82 -3.74
C ASN A 132 -0.27 -14.89 -3.90
N VAL A 133 0.48 -14.98 -2.81
CA VAL A 133 1.96 -15.11 -2.85
C VAL A 133 2.37 -16.48 -3.38
N THR A 134 1.77 -17.56 -2.86
CA THR A 134 2.12 -18.93 -3.27
C THR A 134 1.74 -19.22 -4.73
N GLN A 135 0.77 -18.51 -5.27
CA GLN A 135 0.34 -18.62 -6.68
C GLN A 135 1.00 -17.59 -7.61
N GLY A 136 1.81 -16.67 -7.08
CA GLY A 136 2.45 -15.62 -7.88
C GLY A 136 1.47 -14.59 -8.46
N LEU A 137 0.33 -14.38 -7.79
CA LEU A 137 -0.74 -13.46 -8.17
C LEU A 137 -0.66 -12.17 -7.35
N ASN A 138 -1.27 -11.10 -7.87
CA ASN A 138 -1.54 -9.93 -7.04
C ASN A 138 -2.72 -10.21 -6.10
N VAL A 139 -2.65 -9.70 -4.87
CA VAL A 139 -3.74 -9.87 -3.91
C VAL A 139 -5.05 -9.31 -4.49
N PRO A 140 -6.18 -10.03 -4.38
CA PRO A 140 -7.48 -9.51 -4.80
C PRO A 140 -7.94 -8.37 -3.90
N MET A 141 -8.40 -7.28 -4.51
CA MET A 141 -8.84 -6.10 -3.81
C MET A 141 -10.22 -5.66 -4.31
N TYR A 142 -11.07 -5.24 -3.36
CA TYR A 142 -12.46 -4.93 -3.60
C TYR A 142 -12.82 -3.57 -3.01
N GLN A 143 -13.59 -2.78 -3.73
CA GLN A 143 -14.21 -1.58 -3.21
C GLN A 143 -15.45 -1.99 -2.37
N THR A 144 -15.51 -1.48 -1.14
CA THR A 144 -16.61 -1.76 -0.22
C THR A 144 -17.67 -0.66 -0.25
N ASP A 145 -18.77 -0.86 0.50
CA ASP A 145 -19.74 0.20 0.80
C ASP A 145 -19.38 1.04 2.05
N ILE A 146 -18.25 0.71 2.72
CA ILE A 146 -17.79 1.42 3.92
C ILE A 146 -17.21 2.79 3.53
N ASP A 147 -17.78 3.86 4.06
CA ASP A 147 -17.25 5.20 3.86
C ASP A 147 -15.99 5.46 4.66
N CYS A 148 -14.99 6.08 4.04
CA CYS A 148 -13.89 6.71 4.75
C CYS A 148 -14.34 8.04 5.37
N ALA A 149 -13.78 8.39 6.52
CA ALA A 149 -13.97 9.70 7.13
C ALA A 149 -13.37 10.79 6.23
N GLU A 150 -14.14 11.80 5.87
CA GLU A 150 -13.75 12.85 4.94
C GLU A 150 -12.81 13.88 5.57
N ALA A 151 -11.91 14.43 4.75
CA ALA A 151 -11.06 15.56 5.12
C ALA A 151 -10.75 16.44 3.90
N GLY A 152 -11.17 17.69 3.91
CA GLY A 152 -11.06 18.58 2.76
C GLY A 152 -11.68 17.96 1.51
N PRO A 153 -10.97 17.90 0.39
CA PRO A 153 -11.45 17.29 -0.85
C PRO A 153 -11.39 15.75 -0.85
N PHE A 154 -10.76 15.12 0.15
CA PHE A 154 -10.55 13.69 0.20
C PHE A 154 -11.72 12.96 0.82
N SER A 155 -12.31 12.06 0.05
CA SER A 155 -13.44 11.20 0.44
C SER A 155 -13.43 9.94 -0.39
N GLY A 156 -14.25 8.96 -0.05
CA GLY A 156 -14.45 7.76 -0.86
C GLY A 156 -14.72 6.52 -0.03
N LYS A 157 -14.94 5.42 -0.73
CA LYS A 157 -15.16 4.11 -0.14
C LYS A 157 -13.83 3.44 0.18
N MET A 158 -13.80 2.69 1.29
CA MET A 158 -12.64 1.88 1.65
C MET A 158 -12.46 0.75 0.63
N VAL A 159 -11.23 0.54 0.19
CA VAL A 159 -10.82 -0.66 -0.53
C VAL A 159 -10.26 -1.66 0.48
N VAL A 160 -10.58 -2.93 0.29
CA VAL A 160 -10.05 -4.03 1.12
C VAL A 160 -9.29 -5.02 0.25
N SER A 161 -8.28 -5.66 0.83
CA SER A 161 -7.63 -6.83 0.23
C SER A 161 -8.10 -8.09 0.95
N MET A 162 -8.33 -9.19 0.22
CA MET A 162 -8.87 -10.43 0.76
C MET A 162 -7.84 -11.56 0.75
N ARG A 163 -7.85 -12.36 1.81
CA ARG A 163 -7.09 -13.62 1.87
C ARG A 163 -7.95 -14.69 2.54
N PRO A 164 -8.07 -15.89 1.92
CA PRO A 164 -8.82 -17.00 2.49
C PRO A 164 -7.96 -17.80 3.47
N PHE A 165 -8.56 -18.23 4.59
CA PHE A 165 -7.93 -19.09 5.59
C PHE A 165 -8.93 -20.10 6.14
N ASN A 166 -8.48 -21.28 6.53
CA ASN A 166 -9.29 -22.15 7.39
C ASN A 166 -9.50 -21.50 8.78
N ALA A 167 -10.42 -22.01 9.58
CA ALA A 167 -10.79 -21.36 10.85
C ALA A 167 -9.61 -21.20 11.83
N SER A 168 -8.72 -22.19 11.92
CA SER A 168 -7.53 -22.11 12.79
C SER A 168 -6.57 -21.03 12.34
N ASP A 169 -6.26 -21.02 11.04
CA ASP A 169 -5.31 -20.08 10.44
C ASP A 169 -5.90 -18.67 10.41
N ALA A 170 -7.23 -18.52 10.25
CA ALA A 170 -7.93 -17.25 10.37
C ALA A 170 -7.72 -16.60 11.75
N ILE A 171 -7.90 -17.36 12.82
CA ILE A 171 -7.64 -16.90 14.20
C ILE A 171 -6.18 -16.47 14.33
N ARG A 172 -5.25 -17.29 13.84
CA ARG A 172 -3.81 -17.01 13.92
C ARG A 172 -3.41 -15.77 13.10
N ALA A 173 -3.96 -15.64 11.89
CA ALA A 173 -3.74 -14.46 11.03
C ALA A 173 -4.22 -13.16 11.71
N ILE A 174 -5.39 -13.18 12.36
CA ILE A 174 -5.90 -12.02 13.11
C ILE A 174 -4.94 -11.65 14.25
N GLN A 175 -4.47 -12.63 15.02
CA GLN A 175 -3.53 -12.39 16.13
C GLN A 175 -2.23 -11.77 15.65
N ILE A 176 -1.63 -12.32 14.59
CA ILE A 176 -0.38 -11.80 14.01
C ILE A 176 -0.57 -10.37 13.49
N CYS A 177 -1.58 -10.15 12.64
CA CYS A 177 -1.80 -8.83 12.02
C CYS A 177 -2.18 -7.75 13.03
N THR A 178 -2.80 -8.11 14.16
CA THR A 178 -3.08 -7.17 15.27
C THR A 178 -1.80 -6.52 15.79
N GLY A 179 -0.68 -7.23 15.75
CA GLY A 179 0.64 -6.72 16.13
C GLY A 179 1.25 -5.70 15.14
N PHE A 180 0.61 -5.41 14.00
CA PHE A 180 1.13 -4.50 12.97
C PHE A 180 0.17 -3.33 12.66
N PRO A 181 -0.21 -2.49 13.66
CA PRO A 181 -1.20 -1.42 13.45
C PRO A 181 -0.73 -0.36 12.45
N ALA A 182 0.58 -0.15 12.32
CA ALA A 182 1.18 0.79 11.38
C ALA A 182 1.20 0.31 9.91
N VAL A 183 0.72 -0.91 9.64
CA VAL A 183 0.60 -1.47 8.28
C VAL A 183 -0.73 -2.23 8.13
N HIS A 184 -1.83 -1.55 8.38
CA HIS A 184 -3.24 -1.96 8.32
C HIS A 184 -3.78 -2.71 9.56
N GLY A 185 -2.95 -3.36 10.38
CA GLY A 185 -3.38 -4.05 11.59
C GLY A 185 -4.26 -5.28 11.32
N ALA A 186 -5.16 -5.58 12.26
CA ALA A 186 -6.14 -6.65 12.12
C ALA A 186 -7.10 -6.42 10.94
N PRO A 187 -7.65 -7.50 10.34
CA PRO A 187 -8.69 -7.37 9.32
C PRO A 187 -9.88 -6.55 9.84
N ILE A 188 -10.60 -5.94 8.92
CA ILE A 188 -11.81 -5.14 9.23
C ILE A 188 -13.08 -5.96 9.14
N HIS A 189 -13.04 -7.07 8.40
CA HIS A 189 -14.17 -7.97 8.21
C HIS A 189 -13.70 -9.40 7.97
N LEU A 190 -14.54 -10.37 8.28
CA LEU A 190 -14.37 -11.79 7.97
C LEU A 190 -15.72 -12.41 7.62
N GLY A 191 -15.72 -13.41 6.74
CA GLY A 191 -16.92 -14.17 6.35
C GLY A 191 -17.67 -13.53 5.19
N ASP A 192 -18.99 -13.36 5.28
CA ASP A 192 -19.84 -12.96 4.17
C ASP A 192 -19.46 -11.58 3.60
N PRO A 193 -18.93 -11.52 2.36
CA PRO A 193 -18.48 -10.28 1.72
C PRO A 193 -19.63 -9.30 1.45
N ARG A 194 -20.87 -9.77 1.31
CA ARG A 194 -22.05 -8.93 1.04
C ARG A 194 -22.34 -7.95 2.19
N LEU A 195 -21.89 -8.27 3.43
CA LEU A 195 -22.03 -7.39 4.59
C LEU A 195 -21.15 -6.13 4.50
N ILE A 196 -20.24 -6.07 3.55
CA ILE A 196 -19.39 -4.90 3.25
C ILE A 196 -19.51 -4.47 1.78
N GLY A 197 -20.63 -4.85 1.12
CA GLY A 197 -20.97 -4.41 -0.23
C GLY A 197 -20.20 -5.12 -1.36
N ILE A 198 -19.57 -6.27 -1.11
CA ILE A 198 -18.88 -7.05 -2.15
C ILE A 198 -19.77 -8.20 -2.60
N GLU A 199 -20.21 -8.15 -3.86
CA GLU A 199 -21.16 -9.11 -4.42
C GLU A 199 -20.50 -10.39 -4.96
N ASP A 200 -19.28 -10.28 -5.51
CA ASP A 200 -18.62 -11.38 -6.23
C ASP A 200 -17.11 -11.37 -5.96
N LEU A 201 -16.60 -12.39 -5.27
CA LEU A 201 -15.17 -12.56 -4.98
C LEU A 201 -14.35 -13.09 -6.16
N GLU A 202 -14.99 -13.59 -7.21
CA GLU A 202 -14.29 -14.00 -8.44
C GLU A 202 -13.97 -12.82 -9.37
N ARG A 203 -14.51 -11.62 -9.04
CA ARG A 203 -14.35 -10.39 -9.85
C ARG A 203 -13.83 -9.23 -9.02
N PRO A 204 -12.54 -9.28 -8.60
CA PRO A 204 -11.94 -8.19 -7.85
C PRO A 204 -11.86 -6.92 -8.70
N ASP A 205 -12.00 -5.75 -8.05
CA ASP A 205 -11.82 -4.45 -8.71
C ASP A 205 -10.35 -4.21 -9.08
N TYR A 206 -9.41 -4.78 -8.30
CA TYR A 206 -7.97 -4.72 -8.53
C TYR A 206 -7.32 -6.05 -8.15
N GLY A 207 -6.16 -6.34 -8.76
CA GLY A 207 -5.44 -7.60 -8.52
C GLY A 207 -6.10 -8.78 -9.23
N ASP A 208 -5.82 -9.98 -8.73
CA ASP A 208 -6.23 -11.24 -9.34
C ASP A 208 -7.10 -12.04 -8.36
N ALA A 209 -8.15 -12.69 -8.86
CA ALA A 209 -8.96 -13.57 -8.03
C ALA A 209 -8.13 -14.78 -7.54
N VAL A 210 -8.34 -15.19 -6.31
CA VAL A 210 -7.74 -16.40 -5.74
C VAL A 210 -8.83 -17.40 -5.37
N PRO A 211 -8.62 -18.71 -5.54
CA PRO A 211 -9.60 -19.71 -5.15
C PRO A 211 -9.81 -19.73 -3.64
N ILE A 212 -11.06 -19.95 -3.23
CA ILE A 212 -11.47 -20.11 -1.84
C ILE A 212 -12.03 -21.51 -1.70
N ASN A 213 -11.47 -22.33 -0.81
CA ASN A 213 -11.95 -23.68 -0.56
C ASN A 213 -13.20 -23.66 0.34
N GLU A 214 -14.03 -24.71 0.29
CA GLU A 214 -15.29 -24.80 1.04
C GLU A 214 -15.16 -24.64 2.55
N THR A 215 -13.99 -24.97 3.11
CA THR A 215 -13.70 -24.87 4.55
C THR A 215 -13.00 -23.58 4.95
N GLU A 216 -12.80 -22.67 4.02
CA GLU A 216 -12.09 -21.41 4.24
C GLU A 216 -13.03 -20.23 4.44
N ILE A 217 -12.55 -19.29 5.19
CA ILE A 217 -13.23 -18.03 5.52
C ILE A 217 -12.42 -16.91 4.87
N PRO A 218 -13.03 -16.05 4.04
CA PRO A 218 -12.36 -14.86 3.53
C PRO A 218 -12.18 -13.83 4.66
N LEU A 219 -10.96 -13.33 4.82
CA LEU A 219 -10.61 -12.23 5.71
C LEU A 219 -10.27 -11.00 4.86
N PHE A 220 -10.72 -9.83 5.31
CA PHE A 220 -10.61 -8.58 4.58
C PHE A 220 -9.84 -7.54 5.39
N TRP A 221 -8.72 -7.07 4.85
CA TRP A 221 -7.90 -6.00 5.42
C TRP A 221 -8.12 -4.71 4.66
N ALA A 222 -8.16 -3.59 5.37
CA ALA A 222 -8.08 -2.28 4.72
C ALA A 222 -6.83 -2.22 3.82
N CYS A 223 -6.93 -1.59 2.66
CA CYS A 223 -5.90 -1.64 1.63
C CYS A 223 -5.36 -0.25 1.28
N GLY A 224 -4.06 -0.16 1.01
CA GLY A 224 -3.36 1.04 0.56
C GLY A 224 -3.76 1.55 -0.83
N VAL A 225 -4.69 0.90 -1.53
CA VAL A 225 -5.35 1.45 -2.73
C VAL A 225 -6.41 2.50 -2.35
N THR A 226 -6.95 2.49 -1.13
CA THR A 226 -7.93 3.48 -0.66
C THR A 226 -7.46 4.93 -0.84
N PRO A 227 -6.22 5.31 -0.50
CA PRO A 227 -5.70 6.65 -0.79
C PRO A 227 -5.77 7.03 -2.27
N GLN A 228 -5.53 6.10 -3.20
CA GLN A 228 -5.61 6.37 -4.64
C GLN A 228 -7.05 6.63 -5.09
N VAL A 229 -8.02 5.91 -4.52
CA VAL A 229 -9.46 6.18 -4.75
C VAL A 229 -9.82 7.58 -4.25
N ALA A 230 -9.38 7.95 -3.05
CA ALA A 230 -9.64 9.28 -2.48
C ALA A 230 -8.97 10.40 -3.31
N LEU A 231 -7.77 10.20 -3.83
CA LEU A 231 -7.09 11.13 -4.74
C LEU A 231 -7.84 11.33 -6.06
N THR A 232 -8.35 10.23 -6.64
CA THR A 232 -9.14 10.29 -7.86
C THR A 232 -10.44 11.07 -7.63
N ALA A 233 -11.11 10.84 -6.51
CA ALA A 233 -12.33 11.53 -6.12
C ALA A 233 -12.10 13.03 -5.84
N ALA A 234 -10.97 13.38 -5.23
CA ALA A 234 -10.58 14.76 -4.90
C ALA A 234 -10.31 15.62 -6.14
N ARG A 235 -10.03 15.02 -7.30
CA ARG A 235 -9.77 15.71 -8.59
C ARG A 235 -8.77 16.85 -8.48
N LEU A 236 -7.71 16.64 -7.70
CA LEU A 236 -6.66 17.65 -7.53
C LEU A 236 -6.06 18.08 -8.87
N PRO A 237 -5.62 19.35 -9.01
CA PRO A 237 -4.92 19.81 -10.20
C PRO A 237 -3.71 18.95 -10.54
N PHE A 238 -3.01 18.45 -9.51
CA PHE A 238 -1.81 17.63 -9.66
C PHE A 238 -1.66 16.67 -8.47
N ALA A 239 -1.30 15.42 -8.76
CA ALA A 239 -0.88 14.43 -7.77
C ALA A 239 0.02 13.38 -8.43
N ILE A 240 0.90 12.76 -7.66
CA ILE A 240 1.68 11.60 -8.10
C ILE A 240 1.48 10.47 -7.08
N THR A 241 1.39 9.24 -7.57
CA THR A 241 1.43 8.03 -6.74
C THR A 241 2.44 7.03 -7.30
N HIS A 242 2.79 6.01 -6.52
CA HIS A 242 3.42 4.82 -7.09
C HIS A 242 2.42 4.08 -8.00
N SER A 243 2.92 3.30 -8.95
CA SER A 243 2.10 2.34 -9.70
C SER A 243 1.83 1.09 -8.84
N PRO A 244 0.67 0.45 -8.94
CA PRO A 244 0.34 -0.75 -8.17
C PRO A 244 1.44 -1.80 -8.22
N GLY A 245 1.86 -2.29 -7.05
CA GLY A 245 2.94 -3.26 -6.92
C GLY A 245 4.37 -2.70 -7.02
N CYS A 246 4.55 -1.44 -7.44
CA CYS A 246 5.86 -0.77 -7.56
C CYS A 246 6.13 0.07 -6.30
N MET A 247 6.37 -0.58 -5.16
CA MET A 247 6.47 0.09 -3.87
C MET A 247 7.82 0.76 -3.65
N LEU A 248 7.85 1.77 -2.77
CA LEU A 248 9.10 2.31 -2.23
C LEU A 248 9.69 1.32 -1.22
N ILE A 249 10.91 0.85 -1.47
CA ILE A 249 11.66 -0.03 -0.56
C ILE A 249 12.43 0.82 0.43
N THR A 250 12.26 0.59 1.75
CA THR A 250 12.89 1.36 2.83
C THR A 250 13.99 0.57 3.56
N ASP A 251 14.77 1.24 4.42
CA ASP A 251 15.73 0.61 5.33
C ASP A 251 15.11 0.25 6.69
N VAL A 252 13.82 0.57 6.90
CA VAL A 252 13.06 0.24 8.12
C VAL A 252 12.74 -1.25 8.15
N ARG A 253 13.02 -1.90 9.28
CA ARG A 253 12.66 -3.32 9.46
C ARG A 253 11.17 -3.49 9.75
N ASN A 254 10.53 -4.53 9.18
CA ASN A 254 9.13 -4.87 9.48
C ASN A 254 8.91 -5.06 11.00
N SER A 255 9.89 -5.64 11.71
CA SER A 255 9.83 -5.84 13.16
C SER A 255 9.77 -4.54 13.97
N GLN A 256 10.21 -3.40 13.42
CA GLN A 256 10.12 -2.10 14.09
C GLN A 256 8.69 -1.53 14.08
N LEU A 257 7.83 -2.04 13.20
CA LEU A 257 6.41 -1.66 13.13
C LEU A 257 5.51 -2.59 13.96
N ALA A 258 6.08 -3.68 14.50
CA ALA A 258 5.36 -4.60 15.37
C ALA A 258 5.17 -3.98 16.76
N VAL A 259 3.96 -4.14 17.31
CA VAL A 259 3.61 -3.82 18.71
C VAL A 259 3.36 -5.14 19.42
N LEU A 260 4.10 -5.40 20.51
CA LEU A 260 3.98 -6.60 21.35
C LEU A 260 2.94 -6.40 22.44
#